data_affd80171a3ff324c158cd0bc35934f1
#
_entry.id   affd80171a3ff324c158cd0bc35934f1
#
_cell.length_a   1.000
_cell.length_b   1.000
_cell.length_c   1.000
_cell.angle_alpha   90.00
_cell.angle_beta   90.00
_cell.angle_gamma   90.00
#
_symmetry.space_group_name_H-M   'P 1'
#
loop_
_entity.id
_entity.type
_entity.pdbx_description
1 polymer ?
#
loop_
_entity_poly.entity_id
_entity_poly.type
_entity_poly.pdbx_seq_one_letter_code
_entity_poly.pdbx_strand_id
1 'polypeptide(L)'
;MLPPFYYKGVSDDGIFAFISGVIDKVGSPALRLFLYHIPPMAVVGFSLDLVGRLITAYPGTLAGLKDSSGDWSNTAALLERFPGFAVFPGSEVFLLDGLRKGAAGCITASANVNVLGIRKLYDNWQGPQAETLQAEITTLRNTLQAYPMVPALKRIVAHYHNDPNWAAVRPPLVPLGQAQSAALIADLGKLGFTLGERPQAKAA
;
A
#
# COMPACT_ATOMS: atom_id res chain seq x y z
N MET A 1 -0.08 -0.03 -12.64
CA MET A 1 -0.26 -1.28 -11.88
C MET A 1 -1.66 -1.81 -12.20
N LEU A 2 -1.77 -2.97 -12.88
CA LEU A 2 -3.05 -3.49 -13.34
C LEU A 2 -3.13 -4.98 -12.98
N PRO A 3 -3.82 -5.36 -11.89
CA PRO A 3 -4.06 -6.76 -11.60
C PRO A 3 -5.08 -7.30 -12.62
N PRO A 4 -5.00 -8.60 -12.98
CA PRO A 4 -6.07 -9.27 -13.72
C PRO A 4 -7.31 -9.30 -12.81
N PHE A 5 -8.22 -8.35 -13.04
CA PHE A 5 -9.36 -8.09 -12.17
C PHE A 5 -10.62 -8.76 -12.69
N TYR A 6 -11.49 -9.24 -11.78
CA TYR A 6 -12.82 -9.78 -12.05
C TYR A 6 -12.87 -11.27 -12.50
N TYR A 7 -11.86 -11.80 -13.15
CA TYR A 7 -11.87 -13.18 -13.62
C TYR A 7 -11.73 -14.17 -12.48
N LYS A 8 -12.60 -15.20 -12.44
CA LYS A 8 -12.55 -16.28 -11.44
C LYS A 8 -11.97 -17.54 -12.06
N GLY A 9 -11.19 -18.31 -11.29
CA GLY A 9 -10.70 -19.61 -11.70
C GLY A 9 -9.68 -19.59 -12.86
N VAL A 10 -8.99 -18.48 -13.06
CA VAL A 10 -7.91 -18.39 -14.04
C VAL A 10 -6.65 -19.09 -13.53
N SER A 11 -5.94 -19.75 -14.44
CA SER A 11 -4.68 -20.41 -14.12
C SER A 11 -3.50 -19.45 -14.11
N ASP A 12 -2.40 -19.83 -13.48
CA ASP A 12 -1.14 -19.10 -13.53
C ASP A 12 -0.65 -18.87 -14.97
N ASP A 13 -0.89 -19.83 -15.89
CA ASP A 13 -0.56 -19.67 -17.30
C ASP A 13 -1.37 -18.55 -17.97
N GLY A 14 -2.65 -18.42 -17.62
CA GLY A 14 -3.49 -17.34 -18.10
C GLY A 14 -3.01 -15.96 -17.60
N ILE A 15 -2.62 -15.88 -16.33
CA ILE A 15 -2.09 -14.64 -15.75
C ILE A 15 -0.71 -14.33 -16.35
N PHE A 16 0.14 -15.34 -16.54
CA PHE A 16 1.43 -15.18 -17.21
C PHE A 16 1.25 -14.61 -18.62
N ALA A 17 0.36 -15.18 -19.41
CA ALA A 17 0.05 -14.70 -20.77
C ALA A 17 -0.49 -13.27 -20.76
N PHE A 18 -1.34 -12.91 -19.79
CA PHE A 18 -1.84 -11.54 -19.64
C PHE A 18 -0.70 -10.53 -19.37
N ILE A 19 0.19 -10.81 -18.41
CA ILE A 19 1.32 -9.93 -18.07
C ILE A 19 2.29 -9.83 -19.27
N SER A 20 2.60 -10.97 -19.94
CA SER A 20 3.42 -11.00 -21.15
C SER A 20 2.84 -10.12 -22.24
N GLY A 21 1.54 -10.26 -22.52
CA GLY A 21 0.85 -9.45 -23.52
C GLY A 21 0.87 -7.94 -23.21
N VAL A 22 0.83 -7.55 -21.92
CA VAL A 22 0.99 -6.14 -21.52
C VAL A 22 2.41 -5.65 -21.81
N ILE A 23 3.43 -6.43 -21.45
CA ILE A 23 4.84 -6.08 -21.70
C ILE A 23 5.10 -5.94 -23.19
N ASP A 24 4.66 -6.91 -23.99
CA ASP A 24 4.84 -6.92 -25.45
C ASP A 24 4.13 -5.73 -26.11
N LYS A 25 2.92 -5.42 -25.68
CA LYS A 25 2.16 -4.28 -26.20
C LYS A 25 2.79 -2.94 -25.88
N VAL A 26 3.40 -2.78 -24.71
CA VAL A 26 4.14 -1.58 -24.35
C VAL A 26 5.42 -1.46 -25.16
N GLY A 27 6.12 -2.60 -25.41
CA GLY A 27 7.29 -2.70 -26.29
C GLY A 27 8.46 -1.79 -25.91
N SER A 28 8.54 -1.29 -24.68
CA SER A 28 9.57 -0.34 -24.25
C SER A 28 10.61 -1.02 -23.36
N PRO A 29 11.91 -0.95 -23.68
CA PRO A 29 12.98 -1.46 -22.82
C PRO A 29 13.11 -0.68 -21.50
N ALA A 30 12.55 0.52 -21.44
CA ALA A 30 12.51 1.34 -20.21
C ALA A 30 11.36 0.95 -19.26
N LEU A 31 10.45 0.04 -19.67
CA LEU A 31 9.33 -0.37 -18.82
C LEU A 31 9.84 -0.99 -17.51
N ARG A 32 9.26 -0.53 -16.40
CA ARG A 32 9.41 -1.14 -15.09
C ARG A 32 8.03 -1.46 -14.56
N LEU A 33 7.71 -2.76 -14.48
CA LEU A 33 6.41 -3.27 -14.07
C LEU A 33 6.47 -3.70 -12.60
N PHE A 34 5.47 -3.31 -11.82
CA PHE A 34 5.22 -3.84 -10.49
C PHE A 34 3.92 -4.66 -10.50
N LEU A 35 3.97 -5.89 -10.04
CA LEU A 35 2.77 -6.69 -9.82
C LEU A 35 1.97 -6.11 -8.64
N TYR A 36 0.65 -6.22 -8.72
CA TYR A 36 -0.21 -5.84 -7.61
C TYR A 36 -1.03 -7.04 -7.14
N HIS A 37 -0.53 -7.68 -6.09
CA HIS A 37 -1.19 -8.80 -5.43
C HIS A 37 -2.23 -8.25 -4.44
N ILE A 38 -3.51 -8.30 -4.82
CA ILE A 38 -4.63 -7.81 -4.00
C ILE A 38 -5.84 -8.75 -4.13
N PRO A 39 -5.74 -10.03 -3.72
CA PRO A 39 -6.81 -11.01 -3.88
C PRO A 39 -8.15 -10.58 -3.27
N PRO A 40 -8.22 -9.87 -2.12
CA PRO A 40 -9.50 -9.44 -1.56
C PRO A 40 -10.34 -8.55 -2.49
N MET A 41 -9.71 -7.85 -3.44
CA MET A 41 -10.41 -6.98 -4.39
C MET A 41 -10.38 -7.53 -5.82
N ALA A 42 -9.26 -8.07 -6.24
CA ALA A 42 -9.07 -8.55 -7.62
C ALA A 42 -9.62 -9.97 -7.82
N VAL A 43 -9.89 -10.71 -6.75
CA VAL A 43 -10.24 -12.15 -6.71
C VAL A 43 -9.06 -13.04 -7.15
N VAL A 44 -8.20 -12.52 -8.02
CA VAL A 44 -7.03 -13.21 -8.55
C VAL A 44 -5.78 -12.73 -7.83
N GLY A 45 -4.90 -13.66 -7.48
CA GLY A 45 -3.59 -13.40 -6.88
C GLY A 45 -2.45 -13.86 -7.78
N PHE A 46 -1.23 -13.69 -7.31
CA PHE A 46 -0.01 -14.22 -7.92
C PHE A 46 0.54 -15.31 -7.00
N SER A 47 0.63 -16.55 -7.48
CA SER A 47 1.34 -17.60 -6.76
C SER A 47 2.85 -17.33 -6.75
N LEU A 48 3.56 -17.89 -5.79
CA LEU A 48 5.03 -17.78 -5.75
C LEU A 48 5.68 -18.35 -7.03
N ASP A 49 5.13 -19.44 -7.58
CA ASP A 49 5.65 -20.05 -8.81
C ASP A 49 5.45 -19.14 -10.01
N LEU A 50 4.28 -18.51 -10.12
CA LEU A 50 4.02 -17.53 -11.18
C LEU A 50 4.95 -16.31 -11.08
N VAL A 51 5.17 -15.78 -9.87
CA VAL A 51 6.11 -14.67 -9.63
C VAL A 51 7.51 -15.07 -10.08
N GLY A 52 7.99 -16.26 -9.71
CA GLY A 52 9.30 -16.78 -10.13
C GLY A 52 9.43 -16.91 -11.65
N ARG A 53 8.41 -17.43 -12.33
CA ARG A 53 8.36 -17.53 -13.79
C ARG A 53 8.45 -16.16 -14.46
N LEU A 54 7.71 -15.18 -13.95
CA LEU A 54 7.70 -13.81 -14.48
C LEU A 54 9.05 -13.10 -14.26
N ILE A 55 9.69 -13.27 -13.09
CA ILE A 55 11.03 -12.73 -12.82
C ILE A 55 12.03 -13.29 -13.82
N THR A 56 11.98 -14.60 -14.07
CA THR A 56 12.90 -15.28 -15.00
C THR A 56 12.68 -14.86 -16.46
N ALA A 57 11.42 -14.71 -16.86
CA ALA A 57 11.07 -14.36 -18.25
C ALA A 57 11.33 -12.88 -18.58
N TYR A 58 11.22 -11.97 -17.60
CA TYR A 58 11.30 -10.53 -17.82
C TYR A 58 12.29 -9.84 -16.86
N PRO A 59 13.57 -10.25 -16.88
CA PRO A 59 14.59 -9.65 -16.02
C PRO A 59 14.72 -8.15 -16.32
N GLY A 60 14.77 -7.33 -15.26
CA GLY A 60 14.88 -5.88 -15.38
C GLY A 60 13.58 -5.16 -15.77
N THR A 61 12.63 -5.83 -16.42
CA THR A 61 11.29 -5.26 -16.69
C THR A 61 10.37 -5.47 -15.51
N LEU A 62 10.31 -6.69 -14.96
CA LEU A 62 9.58 -6.96 -13.72
C LEU A 62 10.41 -6.47 -12.54
N ALA A 63 10.02 -5.32 -11.98
CA ALA A 63 10.82 -4.58 -11.00
C ALA A 63 10.43 -4.87 -9.54
N GLY A 64 9.21 -5.33 -9.28
CA GLY A 64 8.76 -5.61 -7.92
C GLY A 64 7.31 -6.05 -7.82
N LEU A 65 6.84 -6.17 -6.57
CA LEU A 65 5.48 -6.55 -6.25
C LEU A 65 4.98 -5.77 -5.02
N LYS A 66 3.75 -5.24 -5.10
CA LYS A 66 3.02 -4.79 -3.93
C LYS A 66 2.10 -5.91 -3.45
N ASP A 67 2.26 -6.31 -2.20
CA ASP A 67 1.42 -7.32 -1.55
C ASP A 67 0.36 -6.67 -0.64
N SER A 68 -0.87 -6.67 -1.10
CA SER A 68 -2.05 -6.21 -0.36
C SER A 68 -3.00 -7.37 -0.01
N SER A 69 -2.47 -8.59 0.17
CA SER A 69 -3.23 -9.73 0.66
C SER A 69 -3.74 -9.52 2.09
N GLY A 70 -3.02 -8.72 2.89
CA GLY A 70 -3.23 -8.60 4.33
C GLY A 70 -2.63 -9.76 5.13
N ASP A 71 -1.92 -10.66 4.48
CA ASP A 71 -1.31 -11.85 5.07
C ASP A 71 0.22 -11.69 5.11
N TRP A 72 0.75 -11.58 6.32
CA TRP A 72 2.19 -11.49 6.54
C TRP A 72 2.95 -12.73 6.02
N SER A 73 2.34 -13.91 6.11
CA SER A 73 3.00 -15.14 5.66
C SER A 73 3.29 -15.12 4.15
N ASN A 74 2.39 -14.53 3.35
CA ASN A 74 2.62 -14.36 1.92
C ASN A 74 3.74 -13.34 1.64
N THR A 75 3.76 -12.20 2.32
CA THR A 75 4.83 -11.22 2.19
C THR A 75 6.18 -11.82 2.59
N ALA A 76 6.24 -12.55 3.71
CA ALA A 76 7.46 -13.20 4.19
C ALA A 76 7.99 -14.25 3.20
N ALA A 77 7.11 -15.08 2.64
CA ALA A 77 7.46 -16.08 1.63
C ALA A 77 8.00 -15.45 0.33
N LEU A 78 7.44 -14.32 -0.10
CA LEU A 78 7.95 -13.58 -1.25
C LEU A 78 9.37 -13.06 -1.00
N LEU A 79 9.63 -12.48 0.18
CA LEU A 79 10.94 -11.96 0.56
C LEU A 79 11.99 -13.06 0.69
N GLU A 80 11.62 -14.21 1.24
CA GLU A 80 12.50 -15.36 1.39
C GLU A 80 12.84 -16.01 0.05
N ARG A 81 11.83 -16.19 -0.82
CA ARG A 81 12.02 -16.90 -2.10
C ARG A 81 12.72 -16.06 -3.16
N PHE A 82 12.57 -14.71 -3.10
CA PHE A 82 13.09 -13.80 -4.13
C PHE A 82 13.96 -12.69 -3.52
N PRO A 83 15.13 -13.02 -2.96
CA PRO A 83 16.05 -12.02 -2.42
C PRO A 83 16.42 -10.97 -3.48
N GLY A 84 16.33 -9.67 -3.11
CA GLY A 84 16.62 -8.57 -4.03
C GLY A 84 15.46 -8.15 -4.94
N PHE A 85 14.36 -8.91 -5.00
CA PHE A 85 13.15 -8.47 -5.67
C PHE A 85 12.42 -7.43 -4.81
N ALA A 86 12.01 -6.31 -5.39
CA ALA A 86 11.42 -5.21 -4.63
C ALA A 86 9.99 -5.54 -4.18
N VAL A 87 9.84 -6.09 -2.97
CA VAL A 87 8.54 -6.39 -2.36
C VAL A 87 8.13 -5.24 -1.44
N PHE A 88 6.86 -4.82 -1.57
CA PHE A 88 6.25 -3.77 -0.76
C PHE A 88 4.98 -4.32 -0.08
N PRO A 89 4.96 -4.57 1.24
CA PRO A 89 3.71 -4.80 1.95
C PRO A 89 2.72 -3.65 1.74
N GLY A 90 1.43 -4.00 1.63
CA GLY A 90 0.32 -3.07 1.43
C GLY A 90 -0.14 -2.38 2.71
N SER A 91 0.47 -2.72 3.85
CA SER A 91 0.20 -2.12 5.14
C SER A 91 1.51 -1.81 5.86
N GLU A 92 1.59 -0.62 6.45
CA GLU A 92 2.70 -0.21 7.31
C GLU A 92 2.81 -1.00 8.61
N VAL A 93 1.79 -1.76 8.98
CA VAL A 93 1.84 -2.69 10.12
C VAL A 93 2.97 -3.71 9.94
N PHE A 94 3.27 -4.07 8.70
CA PHE A 94 4.34 -5.00 8.34
C PHE A 94 5.66 -4.30 7.93
N LEU A 95 5.79 -2.99 8.15
CA LEU A 95 6.94 -2.26 7.60
C LEU A 95 8.25 -2.68 8.24
N LEU A 96 8.32 -2.70 9.57
CA LEU A 96 9.57 -3.04 10.29
C LEU A 96 10.01 -4.48 10.03
N ASP A 97 9.09 -5.43 10.14
CA ASP A 97 9.37 -6.84 9.86
C ASP A 97 9.76 -7.05 8.39
N GLY A 98 9.09 -6.33 7.50
CA GLY A 98 9.42 -6.33 6.08
C GLY A 98 10.84 -5.83 5.81
N LEU A 99 11.21 -4.67 6.35
CA LEU A 99 12.56 -4.09 6.20
C LEU A 99 13.63 -5.03 6.75
N ARG A 100 13.40 -5.68 7.89
CA ARG A 100 14.30 -6.69 8.48
C ARG A 100 14.49 -7.92 7.58
N LYS A 101 13.50 -8.22 6.75
CA LYS A 101 13.55 -9.33 5.76
C LYS A 101 13.90 -8.87 4.34
N GLY A 102 14.25 -7.60 4.14
CA GLY A 102 14.69 -7.08 2.84
C GLY A 102 13.58 -6.49 1.96
N ALA A 103 12.40 -6.15 2.52
CA ALA A 103 11.40 -5.38 1.79
C ALA A 103 11.94 -4.01 1.37
N ALA A 104 11.51 -3.52 0.23
CA ALA A 104 11.93 -2.21 -0.30
C ALA A 104 11.24 -1.01 0.38
N GLY A 105 10.20 -1.26 1.16
CA GLY A 105 9.39 -0.27 1.86
C GLY A 105 7.94 -0.74 1.96
N CYS A 106 6.97 0.15 2.10
CA CYS A 106 5.55 -0.20 2.00
C CYS A 106 4.79 0.75 1.06
N ILE A 107 3.68 0.27 0.50
CA ILE A 107 2.76 1.07 -0.32
C ILE A 107 1.37 0.96 0.29
N THR A 108 1.00 1.91 1.13
CA THR A 108 -0.21 1.87 1.96
C THR A 108 -1.11 3.08 1.74
N ALA A 109 -2.41 2.90 1.94
CA ALA A 109 -3.40 3.97 1.83
C ALA A 109 -3.22 5.05 2.90
N SER A 110 -2.85 4.68 4.13
CA SER A 110 -2.64 5.60 5.24
C SER A 110 -1.42 6.52 5.05
N ALA A 111 -0.51 6.21 4.12
CA ALA A 111 0.57 7.14 3.74
C ALA A 111 0.04 8.49 3.23
N ASN A 112 -1.21 8.56 2.77
CA ASN A 112 -1.84 9.83 2.40
C ASN A 112 -2.01 10.80 3.59
N VAL A 113 -1.97 10.30 4.81
CA VAL A 113 -2.12 11.13 6.03
C VAL A 113 -0.97 10.92 7.02
N ASN A 114 -0.19 9.84 6.91
CA ASN A 114 0.88 9.50 7.86
C ASN A 114 2.23 9.24 7.19
N VAL A 115 2.52 9.89 6.08
CA VAL A 115 3.79 9.67 5.36
C VAL A 115 5.00 9.98 6.24
N LEU A 116 4.93 10.99 7.11
CA LEU A 116 6.04 11.39 7.97
C LEU A 116 6.37 10.32 9.02
N GLY A 117 5.35 9.73 9.68
CA GLY A 117 5.55 8.65 10.64
C GLY A 117 6.12 7.40 9.99
N ILE A 118 5.58 7.01 8.84
CA ILE A 118 6.06 5.87 8.05
C ILE A 118 7.51 6.10 7.58
N ARG A 119 7.81 7.30 7.08
CA ARG A 119 9.15 7.67 6.64
C ARG A 119 10.15 7.69 7.80
N LYS A 120 9.75 8.20 8.97
CA LYS A 120 10.58 8.20 10.17
C LYS A 120 11.00 6.79 10.57
N LEU A 121 10.07 5.82 10.54
CA LEU A 121 10.42 4.42 10.78
C LEU A 121 11.34 3.88 9.69
N TYR A 122 11.03 4.14 8.42
CA TYR A 122 11.85 3.68 7.30
C TYR A 122 13.30 4.15 7.39
N ASP A 123 13.52 5.38 7.81
CA ASP A 123 14.88 5.94 7.94
C ASP A 123 15.62 5.44 9.18
N ASN A 124 14.89 4.94 10.21
CA ASN A 124 15.44 4.57 11.52
C ASN A 124 15.17 3.11 11.90
N TRP A 125 14.82 2.24 10.96
CA TRP A 125 14.41 0.87 11.25
C TRP A 125 15.47 -0.02 11.92
N GLN A 126 16.75 0.33 11.79
CA GLN A 126 17.87 -0.36 12.48
C GLN A 126 18.21 0.28 13.83
N GLY A 127 17.60 1.40 14.16
CA GLY A 127 17.89 2.15 15.38
C GLY A 127 17.12 1.63 16.60
N PRO A 128 17.50 2.09 17.80
CA PRO A 128 16.91 1.61 19.07
C PRO A 128 15.43 1.99 19.23
N GLN A 129 14.92 2.93 18.46
CA GLN A 129 13.52 3.37 18.51
C GLN A 129 12.61 2.65 17.51
N ALA A 130 13.12 1.71 16.71
CA ALA A 130 12.37 1.09 15.62
C ALA A 130 11.06 0.45 16.08
N GLU A 131 11.06 -0.28 17.20
CA GLU A 131 9.85 -0.91 17.76
C GLU A 131 8.82 0.14 18.21
N THR A 132 9.28 1.21 18.85
CA THR A 132 8.39 2.31 19.28
C THR A 132 7.75 2.98 18.08
N LEU A 133 8.53 3.31 17.04
CA LEU A 133 8.03 3.91 15.82
C LEU A 133 7.05 2.99 15.08
N GLN A 134 7.34 1.68 15.05
CA GLN A 134 6.40 0.70 14.49
C GLN A 134 5.09 0.65 15.28
N ALA A 135 5.16 0.66 16.61
CA ALA A 135 3.96 0.65 17.46
C ALA A 135 3.10 1.91 17.23
N GLU A 136 3.71 3.09 17.11
CA GLU A 136 3.03 4.35 16.80
C GLU A 136 2.24 4.28 15.48
N ILE A 137 2.90 3.90 14.39
CA ILE A 137 2.23 3.83 13.07
C ILE A 137 1.19 2.70 13.02
N THR A 138 1.42 1.60 13.74
CA THR A 138 0.45 0.50 13.85
C THR A 138 -0.80 0.94 14.59
N THR A 139 -0.66 1.68 15.69
CA THR A 139 -1.79 2.21 16.46
C THR A 139 -2.65 3.14 15.60
N LEU A 140 -2.03 4.06 14.88
CA LEU A 140 -2.74 4.94 13.96
C LEU A 140 -3.43 4.14 12.85
N ARG A 141 -2.75 3.17 12.25
CA ARG A 141 -3.33 2.31 11.20
C ARG A 141 -4.58 1.57 11.70
N ASN A 142 -4.51 0.99 12.90
CA ASN A 142 -5.62 0.26 13.49
C ASN A 142 -6.82 1.19 13.79
N THR A 143 -6.55 2.41 14.23
CA THR A 143 -7.59 3.45 14.40
C THR A 143 -8.28 3.76 13.08
N LEU A 144 -7.51 3.93 12.00
CA LEU A 144 -8.08 4.20 10.66
C LEU A 144 -8.89 3.03 10.11
N GLN A 145 -8.49 1.79 10.38
CA GLN A 145 -9.18 0.59 9.90
C GLN A 145 -10.57 0.36 10.51
N ALA A 146 -10.88 1.02 11.63
CA ALA A 146 -12.23 1.00 12.20
C ALA A 146 -13.27 1.75 11.33
N TYR A 147 -12.82 2.48 10.30
CA TYR A 147 -13.66 3.29 9.42
C TYR A 147 -13.49 2.87 7.96
N PRO A 148 -14.47 3.15 7.08
CA PRO A 148 -14.28 3.03 5.62
C PRO A 148 -13.07 3.84 5.18
N MET A 149 -12.01 3.17 4.74
CA MET A 149 -10.67 3.75 4.59
C MET A 149 -10.65 5.01 3.72
N VAL A 150 -11.17 4.96 2.49
CA VAL A 150 -11.09 6.10 1.56
C VAL A 150 -11.88 7.32 2.09
N PRO A 151 -13.15 7.20 2.52
CA PRO A 151 -13.87 8.30 3.15
C PRO A 151 -13.19 8.85 4.39
N ALA A 152 -12.60 7.98 5.25
CA ALA A 152 -11.90 8.39 6.47
C ALA A 152 -10.66 9.24 6.14
N LEU A 153 -9.79 8.77 5.24
CA LEU A 153 -8.60 9.53 4.84
C LEU A 153 -8.97 10.90 4.25
N LYS A 154 -9.98 10.95 3.39
CA LYS A 154 -10.46 12.21 2.82
C LYS A 154 -11.06 13.14 3.88
N ARG A 155 -11.77 12.60 4.88
CA ARG A 155 -12.30 13.38 6.01
C ARG A 155 -11.16 13.97 6.87
N ILE A 156 -10.08 13.22 7.10
CA ILE A 156 -8.90 13.70 7.83
C ILE A 156 -8.28 14.88 7.08
N VAL A 157 -8.01 14.74 5.80
CA VAL A 157 -7.45 15.83 4.98
C VAL A 157 -8.35 17.05 5.00
N ALA A 158 -9.67 16.87 4.84
CA ALA A 158 -10.66 17.95 4.90
C ALA A 158 -10.62 18.71 6.25
N HIS A 159 -10.47 17.96 7.36
CA HIS A 159 -10.46 18.55 8.69
C HIS A 159 -9.18 19.37 8.93
N TYR A 160 -8.02 18.77 8.74
CA TYR A 160 -6.75 19.42 9.07
C TYR A 160 -6.35 20.55 8.11
N HIS A 161 -6.81 20.50 6.86
CA HIS A 161 -6.60 21.59 5.90
C HIS A 161 -7.74 22.63 5.89
N ASN A 162 -8.77 22.45 6.74
CA ASN A 162 -9.96 23.30 6.77
C ASN A 162 -10.58 23.51 5.36
N ASP A 163 -10.60 22.44 4.57
CA ASP A 163 -11.17 22.45 3.21
C ASP A 163 -12.18 21.31 3.06
N PRO A 164 -13.50 21.58 3.18
CA PRO A 164 -14.54 20.56 3.13
C PRO A 164 -14.64 19.82 1.80
N ASN A 165 -14.10 20.37 0.72
CA ASN A 165 -14.12 19.73 -0.61
C ASN A 165 -13.35 18.41 -0.62
N TRP A 166 -12.35 18.26 0.23
CA TRP A 166 -11.61 17.02 0.37
C TRP A 166 -12.46 15.85 0.87
N ALA A 167 -13.56 16.09 1.57
CA ALA A 167 -14.44 15.03 2.07
C ALA A 167 -15.27 14.37 0.97
N ALA A 168 -15.37 14.96 -0.22
CA ALA A 168 -16.14 14.42 -1.33
C ALA A 168 -15.55 13.10 -1.84
N VAL A 169 -16.39 12.09 -2.01
CA VAL A 169 -16.07 10.79 -2.61
C VAL A 169 -16.98 10.54 -3.81
N ARG A 170 -16.54 9.65 -4.71
CA ARG A 170 -17.36 9.26 -5.87
C ARG A 170 -18.15 7.98 -5.56
N PRO A 171 -19.40 7.87 -6.01
CA PRO A 171 -20.13 6.60 -5.94
C PRO A 171 -19.32 5.43 -6.54
N PRO A 172 -19.42 4.22 -6.00
CA PRO A 172 -20.37 3.78 -4.95
C PRO A 172 -19.95 4.12 -3.51
N LEU A 173 -18.82 4.82 -3.31
CA LEU A 173 -18.44 5.30 -1.98
C LEU A 173 -19.38 6.42 -1.51
N VAL A 174 -19.59 6.50 -0.20
CA VAL A 174 -20.31 7.59 0.45
C VAL A 174 -19.40 8.27 1.47
N PRO A 175 -19.53 9.59 1.70
CA PRO A 175 -18.79 10.28 2.77
C PRO A 175 -19.12 9.66 4.15
N LEU A 176 -18.22 9.81 5.11
CA LEU A 176 -18.54 9.46 6.49
C LEU A 176 -19.72 10.30 7.01
N GLY A 177 -20.65 9.64 7.70
CA GLY A 177 -21.71 10.33 8.43
C GLY A 177 -21.15 11.23 9.53
N GLN A 178 -21.97 12.19 10.00
CA GLN A 178 -21.54 13.17 10.99
C GLN A 178 -20.99 12.53 12.27
N ALA A 179 -21.67 11.51 12.80
CA ALA A 179 -21.25 10.80 14.01
C ALA A 179 -19.89 10.08 13.80
N GLN A 180 -19.72 9.38 12.67
CA GLN A 180 -18.46 8.71 12.35
C GLN A 180 -17.32 9.72 12.13
N SER A 181 -17.61 10.85 11.48
CA SER A 181 -16.65 11.92 11.27
C SER A 181 -16.17 12.51 12.60
N ALA A 182 -17.07 12.77 13.52
CA ALA A 182 -16.75 13.29 14.86
C ALA A 182 -15.93 12.27 15.67
N ALA A 183 -16.34 11.00 15.67
CA ALA A 183 -15.62 9.92 16.33
C ALA A 183 -14.19 9.76 15.81
N LEU A 184 -14.00 9.73 14.50
CA LEU A 184 -12.68 9.62 13.86
C LEU A 184 -11.75 10.76 14.32
N ILE A 185 -12.21 12.00 14.28
CA ILE A 185 -11.39 13.16 14.69
C ILE A 185 -11.07 13.11 16.19
N ALA A 186 -12.04 12.70 17.03
CA ALA A 186 -11.81 12.52 18.46
C ALA A 186 -10.77 11.42 18.75
N ASP A 187 -10.84 10.28 18.04
CA ASP A 187 -9.87 9.19 18.20
C ASP A 187 -8.46 9.60 17.77
N LEU A 188 -8.33 10.35 16.67
CA LEU A 188 -7.06 10.93 16.26
C LEU A 188 -6.52 11.94 17.28
N GLY A 189 -7.40 12.76 17.88
CA GLY A 189 -7.03 13.69 18.93
C GLY A 189 -6.47 13.01 20.18
N LYS A 190 -7.02 11.84 20.58
CA LYS A 190 -6.49 11.02 21.68
C LYS A 190 -5.07 10.50 21.41
N LEU A 191 -4.73 10.29 20.16
CA LEU A 191 -3.39 9.87 19.73
C LEU A 191 -2.41 11.04 19.58
N GLY A 192 -2.85 12.28 19.76
CA GLY A 192 -2.05 13.46 19.47
C GLY A 192 -1.70 13.61 17.99
N PHE A 193 -2.51 13.00 17.12
CA PHE A 193 -2.25 13.01 15.68
C PHE A 193 -2.41 14.41 15.09
N THR A 194 -1.44 14.81 14.27
CA THR A 194 -1.49 16.01 13.43
C THR A 194 -1.15 15.64 12.00
N LEU A 195 -1.87 16.19 11.04
CA LEU A 195 -1.48 16.10 9.64
C LEU A 195 -0.33 17.08 9.39
N GLY A 196 0.75 16.65 8.76
CA GLY A 196 1.86 17.53 8.40
C GLY A 196 1.39 18.72 7.54
N GLU A 197 2.16 19.79 7.55
CA GLU A 197 1.85 20.98 6.77
C GLU A 197 1.68 20.67 5.28
N ARG A 198 0.71 21.31 4.66
CA ARG A 198 0.53 21.23 3.22
C ARG A 198 1.79 21.75 2.53
N PRO A 199 2.46 20.97 1.65
CA PRO A 199 3.55 21.53 0.86
C PRO A 199 3.05 22.76 0.13
N GLN A 200 3.70 23.90 0.34
CA GLN A 200 3.39 25.10 -0.45
C GLN A 200 3.65 24.76 -1.91
N ALA A 201 2.64 24.95 -2.76
CA ALA A 201 2.83 24.84 -4.19
C ALA A 201 3.97 25.82 -4.54
N LYS A 202 5.10 25.29 -5.05
CA LYS A 202 6.08 26.16 -5.68
C LYS A 202 5.34 26.88 -6.79
N ALA A 203 5.29 28.21 -6.71
CA ALA A 203 4.79 29.03 -7.80
C ALA A 203 5.51 28.59 -9.08
N ALA A 204 4.72 28.19 -10.10
CA ALA A 204 5.23 27.82 -11.40
C ALA A 204 5.76 29.05 -12.14
#